data_fa0626a11c6a57917afc8b82c5e33b44
#
_entry.id   fa0626a11c6a57917afc8b82c5e33b44
#
_cell.length_a   1.000
_cell.length_b   1.000
_cell.length_c   1.000
_cell.angle_alpha   90.00
_cell.angle_beta   90.00
_cell.angle_gamma   90.00
#
_symmetry.space_group_name_H-M   'P 1'
#
loop_
_entity.id
_entity.type
_entity.pdbx_description
1 polymer ?
#
loop_
_entity_poly.entity_id
_entity_poly.type
_entity_poly.pdbx_seq_one_letter_code
_entity_poly.pdbx_strand_id
1 'polypeptide(L)'
;MAVKASERVKRYQNPNGPTISTVERKVIEQDGLYFKDIDGTGTVSAVNDWRLTPAERAEAYVKVLTTSEKIGQIFTSDWRMGPKYPSPRLAANGHKPVADESGLLDEAPVNVSDSIFGSQSLPSTSDMVKKSFNRHVILRESPTPEDLADYLNQLQYLTETCDHFVPMQVMSNSRNENGEVVFGMNDATGVFATYPGTLGIAAAVKGTARIDIIDKFADTIRREWNACGLKKGYMYLSLIHISEPTRLDV
;
A
#
# COMPACT_ATOMS: atom_id res chain seq x y z
N MET A 1 26.64 4.39 1.22
CA MET A 1 25.21 4.65 1.51
C MET A 1 24.41 4.17 0.31
N ALA A 2 23.41 3.33 0.51
CA ALA A 2 22.52 2.96 -0.58
C ALA A 2 21.76 4.21 -1.07
N VAL A 3 21.69 4.38 -2.39
CA VAL A 3 20.97 5.50 -3.03
C VAL A 3 19.48 5.28 -2.77
N LYS A 4 18.76 6.32 -2.34
CA LYS A 4 17.31 6.21 -2.11
C LYS A 4 16.60 5.83 -3.41
N ALA A 5 15.56 5.00 -3.32
CA ALA A 5 14.78 4.59 -4.49
C ALA A 5 14.28 5.80 -5.30
N SER A 6 13.88 6.87 -4.63
CA SER A 6 13.45 8.13 -5.27
C SER A 6 14.52 8.80 -6.15
N GLU A 7 15.80 8.62 -5.84
CA GLU A 7 16.94 9.19 -6.59
C GLU A 7 17.30 8.36 -7.82
N ARG A 8 16.79 7.13 -7.91
CA ARG A 8 17.05 6.19 -9.01
C ARG A 8 15.96 6.20 -10.07
N VAL A 9 14.88 6.95 -9.87
CA VAL A 9 13.72 6.96 -10.78
C VAL A 9 14.08 7.60 -12.12
N LYS A 10 13.96 6.83 -13.18
CA LYS A 10 14.01 7.30 -14.57
C LYS A 10 12.60 7.67 -15.03
N ARG A 11 12.50 8.72 -15.83
CA ARG A 11 11.21 9.20 -16.37
C ARG A 11 11.31 9.36 -17.88
N TYR A 12 10.30 8.87 -18.58
CA TYR A 12 10.15 8.91 -20.02
C TYR A 12 8.82 9.58 -20.37
N GLN A 13 8.88 10.69 -21.03
CA GLN A 13 7.70 11.49 -21.35
C GLN A 13 7.11 11.07 -22.70
N ASN A 14 5.83 10.73 -22.71
CA ASN A 14 5.09 10.52 -23.95
C ASN A 14 4.39 11.82 -24.35
N PRO A 15 4.47 12.24 -25.63
CA PRO A 15 3.93 13.53 -26.08
C PRO A 15 2.42 13.71 -25.80
N ASN A 16 1.63 12.66 -25.97
CA ASN A 16 0.17 12.66 -25.78
C ASN A 16 -0.27 11.50 -24.86
N GLY A 17 0.57 11.12 -23.89
CA GLY A 17 0.33 9.98 -23.04
C GLY A 17 0.94 10.12 -21.66
N PRO A 18 0.93 9.05 -20.87
CA PRO A 18 1.46 9.07 -19.52
C PRO A 18 2.99 9.21 -19.52
N THR A 19 3.52 9.84 -18.48
CA THR A 19 4.93 9.75 -18.15
C THR A 19 5.21 8.36 -17.56
N ILE A 20 6.10 7.62 -18.19
CA ILE A 20 6.54 6.32 -17.68
C ILE A 20 7.66 6.53 -16.68
N SER A 21 7.45 6.09 -15.46
CA SER A 21 8.46 6.13 -14.41
C SER A 21 8.86 4.71 -14.01
N THR A 22 10.16 4.49 -13.86
CA THR A 22 10.70 3.17 -13.48
C THR A 22 12.02 3.34 -12.73
N VAL A 23 12.34 2.37 -11.90
CA VAL A 23 13.65 2.23 -11.26
C VAL A 23 14.41 1.06 -11.88
N GLU A 24 13.82 -0.11 -11.90
CA GLU A 24 14.45 -1.35 -12.41
C GLU A 24 13.80 -1.86 -13.69
N ARG A 25 12.50 -1.67 -13.86
CA ARG A 25 11.77 -2.20 -15.00
C ARG A 25 12.29 -1.59 -16.30
N LYS A 26 12.48 -2.44 -17.31
CA LYS A 26 12.82 -1.98 -18.67
C LYS A 26 11.70 -1.10 -19.24
N VAL A 27 12.12 -0.21 -20.10
CA VAL A 27 11.21 0.61 -20.90
C VAL A 27 11.39 0.21 -22.35
N ILE A 28 10.29 -0.06 -23.01
CA ILE A 28 10.22 -0.37 -24.44
C ILE A 28 9.99 0.95 -25.16
N GLU A 29 10.80 1.23 -26.17
CA GLU A 29 10.59 2.35 -27.09
C GLU A 29 10.08 1.79 -28.42
N GLN A 30 8.93 2.26 -28.86
CA GLN A 30 8.34 1.88 -30.13
C GLN A 30 7.59 3.08 -30.74
N ASP A 31 7.89 3.38 -31.99
CA ASP A 31 7.26 4.48 -32.75
C ASP A 31 7.34 5.85 -32.03
N GLY A 32 8.42 6.11 -31.32
CA GLY A 32 8.63 7.33 -30.54
C GLY A 32 7.80 7.40 -29.24
N LEU A 33 7.23 6.29 -28.81
CA LEU A 33 6.47 6.16 -27.57
C LEU A 33 7.19 5.20 -26.60
N TYR A 34 7.01 5.48 -25.32
CA TYR A 34 7.61 4.71 -24.24
C TYR A 34 6.55 3.89 -23.50
N PHE A 35 6.87 2.62 -23.24
CA PHE A 35 6.02 1.67 -22.52
C PHE A 35 6.83 1.00 -21.42
N LYS A 36 6.23 0.83 -20.25
CA LYS A 36 6.86 0.02 -19.19
C LYS A 36 6.72 -1.45 -19.52
N ASP A 37 7.81 -2.19 -19.50
CA ASP A 37 7.81 -3.64 -19.75
C ASP A 37 7.19 -4.39 -18.55
N ILE A 38 5.88 -4.41 -18.47
CA ILE A 38 5.11 -4.93 -17.34
C ILE A 38 5.19 -6.45 -17.25
N ASP A 39 5.12 -7.14 -18.39
CA ASP A 39 5.13 -8.60 -18.51
C ASP A 39 6.52 -9.21 -18.76
N GLY A 40 7.56 -8.39 -18.84
CA GLY A 40 8.94 -8.84 -19.03
C GLY A 40 9.26 -9.37 -20.43
N THR A 41 8.37 -9.17 -21.41
CA THR A 41 8.56 -9.70 -22.78
C THR A 41 9.53 -8.88 -23.62
N GLY A 42 9.78 -7.64 -23.24
CA GLY A 42 10.61 -6.70 -24.00
C GLY A 42 9.95 -6.17 -25.28
N THR A 43 8.67 -6.45 -25.48
CA THR A 43 7.89 -6.01 -26.64
C THR A 43 6.57 -5.36 -26.18
N VAL A 44 5.99 -4.48 -27.01
CA VAL A 44 4.69 -3.89 -26.70
C VAL A 44 3.61 -4.94 -26.87
N SER A 45 3.09 -5.41 -25.77
CA SER A 45 1.96 -6.35 -25.67
C SER A 45 0.70 -5.61 -25.24
N ALA A 46 -0.45 -6.29 -25.27
CA ALA A 46 -1.69 -5.73 -24.72
C ALA A 46 -1.60 -5.38 -23.23
N VAL A 47 -0.68 -6.01 -22.48
CA VAL A 47 -0.42 -5.68 -21.07
C VAL A 47 0.31 -4.35 -20.94
N ASN A 48 1.32 -4.14 -21.79
CA ASN A 48 2.22 -2.98 -21.74
C ASN A 48 1.60 -1.73 -22.37
N ASP A 49 0.67 -1.91 -23.30
CA ASP A 49 0.10 -0.83 -24.09
C ASP A 49 -0.90 0.03 -23.28
N TRP A 50 -0.39 1.16 -22.81
CA TRP A 50 -1.20 2.11 -22.04
C TRP A 50 -2.30 2.82 -22.84
N ARG A 51 -2.33 2.67 -24.16
CA ARG A 51 -3.39 3.20 -25.04
C ARG A 51 -4.68 2.39 -24.98
N LEU A 52 -4.56 1.12 -24.59
CA LEU A 52 -5.70 0.26 -24.34
C LEU A 52 -6.40 0.63 -23.03
N THR A 53 -7.68 0.30 -22.93
CA THR A 53 -8.44 0.51 -21.70
C THR A 53 -7.89 -0.32 -20.54
N PRO A 54 -8.09 0.10 -19.29
CA PRO A 54 -7.69 -0.70 -18.13
C PRO A 54 -8.28 -2.11 -18.13
N ALA A 55 -9.51 -2.30 -18.62
CA ALA A 55 -10.17 -3.59 -18.70
C ALA A 55 -9.49 -4.53 -19.72
N GLU A 56 -9.19 -4.06 -20.92
CA GLU A 56 -8.45 -4.82 -21.93
C GLU A 56 -7.08 -5.23 -21.45
N ARG A 57 -6.36 -4.31 -20.80
CA ARG A 57 -5.04 -4.58 -20.23
C ARG A 57 -5.11 -5.60 -19.10
N ALA A 58 -6.10 -5.50 -18.22
CA ALA A 58 -6.30 -6.42 -17.12
C ALA A 58 -6.63 -7.82 -17.62
N GLU A 59 -7.51 -7.95 -18.64
CA GLU A 59 -7.84 -9.23 -19.26
C GLU A 59 -6.60 -9.90 -19.88
N ALA A 60 -5.79 -9.14 -20.61
CA ALA A 60 -4.53 -9.61 -21.14
C ALA A 60 -3.56 -10.05 -20.03
N TYR A 61 -3.50 -9.26 -18.95
CA TYR A 61 -2.57 -9.51 -17.85
C TYR A 61 -2.92 -10.78 -17.06
N VAL A 62 -4.20 -11.02 -16.80
CA VAL A 62 -4.65 -12.25 -16.13
C VAL A 62 -4.23 -13.51 -16.91
N LYS A 63 -4.07 -13.43 -18.23
CA LYS A 63 -3.65 -14.57 -19.06
C LYS A 63 -2.16 -14.91 -18.87
N VAL A 64 -1.31 -13.94 -18.58
CA VAL A 64 0.14 -14.15 -18.40
C VAL A 64 0.53 -14.47 -16.96
N LEU A 65 -0.26 -14.05 -15.97
CA LEU A 65 0.01 -14.34 -14.57
C LEU A 65 -0.11 -15.83 -14.26
N THR A 66 0.82 -16.35 -13.47
CA THR A 66 0.75 -17.69 -12.90
C THR A 66 -0.39 -17.81 -11.90
N THR A 67 -0.79 -19.06 -11.57
CA THR A 67 -1.82 -19.28 -10.55
C THR A 67 -1.43 -18.68 -9.19
N SER A 68 -0.17 -18.83 -8.79
CA SER A 68 0.32 -18.26 -7.51
C SER A 68 0.23 -16.74 -7.49
N GLU A 69 0.60 -16.08 -8.59
CA GLU A 69 0.50 -14.63 -8.71
C GLU A 69 -0.96 -14.16 -8.69
N LYS A 70 -1.87 -14.88 -9.34
CA LYS A 70 -3.31 -14.60 -9.26
C LYS A 70 -3.84 -14.71 -7.85
N ILE A 71 -3.45 -15.76 -7.11
CA ILE A 71 -3.83 -15.94 -5.72
C ILE A 71 -3.34 -14.77 -4.87
N GLY A 72 -2.08 -14.35 -5.06
CA GLY A 72 -1.52 -13.21 -4.34
C GLY A 72 -2.27 -11.89 -4.56
N GLN A 73 -2.96 -11.72 -5.71
CA GLN A 73 -3.75 -10.52 -6.01
C GLN A 73 -5.06 -10.43 -5.23
N ILE A 74 -5.65 -11.55 -4.82
CA ILE A 74 -6.96 -11.57 -4.16
C ILE A 74 -6.86 -11.51 -2.64
N PHE A 75 -5.66 -11.63 -2.08
CA PHE A 75 -5.45 -11.50 -0.64
C PHE A 75 -5.14 -10.05 -0.26
N THR A 76 -5.79 -9.58 0.81
CA THR A 76 -5.39 -8.36 1.52
C THR A 76 -4.79 -8.76 2.85
N SER A 77 -3.51 -8.48 3.03
CA SER A 77 -2.76 -8.85 4.22
C SER A 77 -2.55 -7.67 5.14
N ASP A 78 -2.41 -7.95 6.43
CA ASP A 78 -1.82 -7.02 7.38
C ASP A 78 -0.34 -6.81 7.04
N TRP A 79 0.11 -5.57 7.19
CA TRP A 79 1.46 -5.20 6.86
C TRP A 79 2.15 -4.39 7.95
N ARG A 80 3.43 -4.66 8.13
CA ARG A 80 4.33 -3.94 9.02
C ARG A 80 5.51 -3.41 8.23
N MET A 81 5.94 -2.20 8.55
CA MET A 81 7.03 -1.54 7.82
C MET A 81 8.41 -2.11 8.17
N GLY A 82 8.51 -2.88 9.23
CA GLY A 82 9.77 -3.41 9.70
C GLY A 82 10.62 -2.38 10.49
N PRO A 83 11.74 -2.83 11.05
CA PRO A 83 12.47 -2.06 12.08
C PRO A 83 13.29 -0.88 11.55
N LYS A 84 13.45 -0.74 10.25
CA LYS A 84 14.03 0.49 9.67
C LYS A 84 13.10 1.69 9.90
N TYR A 85 11.82 1.44 10.02
CA TYR A 85 10.80 2.44 10.25
C TYR A 85 10.22 2.20 11.65
N PRO A 86 10.72 2.88 12.65
CA PRO A 86 10.42 2.54 14.02
C PRO A 86 8.93 2.79 14.34
N SER A 87 8.21 1.69 14.55
CA SER A 87 7.04 1.76 15.39
C SER A 87 7.40 1.26 16.78
N PRO A 88 6.82 1.79 17.85
CA PRO A 88 7.15 1.39 19.21
C PRO A 88 7.02 -0.12 19.46
N ARG A 89 6.13 -0.80 18.75
CA ARG A 89 5.91 -2.24 18.87
C ARG A 89 6.98 -3.10 18.20
N LEU A 90 7.53 -2.65 17.09
CA LEU A 90 8.54 -3.42 16.35
C LEU A 90 9.95 -3.18 16.87
N ALA A 91 10.24 -1.97 17.33
CA ALA A 91 11.53 -1.66 17.97
C ALA A 91 11.81 -2.55 19.19
N ALA A 92 10.78 -2.94 19.94
CA ALA A 92 10.88 -3.84 21.08
C ALA A 92 11.33 -5.26 20.71
N ASN A 93 11.16 -5.71 19.47
CA ASN A 93 11.45 -7.06 19.00
C ASN A 93 12.83 -7.24 18.35
N GLY A 94 13.68 -6.21 18.38
CA GLY A 94 15.07 -6.32 17.94
C GLY A 94 15.28 -6.55 16.45
N HIS A 95 14.30 -6.31 15.64
CA HIS A 95 14.40 -6.46 14.18
C HIS A 95 15.39 -5.46 13.59
N LYS A 96 16.31 -5.97 12.81
CA LYS A 96 17.22 -5.16 12.02
C LYS A 96 16.91 -5.39 10.54
N PRO A 97 16.54 -4.35 9.78
CA PRO A 97 16.39 -4.48 8.34
C PRO A 97 17.76 -4.81 7.73
N VAL A 98 17.75 -5.76 6.83
CA VAL A 98 18.91 -6.03 5.98
C VAL A 98 18.58 -5.42 4.63
N ALA A 99 19.36 -4.43 4.19
CA ALA A 99 19.29 -3.94 2.82
C ALA A 99 20.02 -4.94 1.92
N ASP A 100 19.39 -5.37 0.85
CA ASP A 100 20.06 -6.12 -0.20
C ASP A 100 21.02 -5.21 -1.00
N GLU A 101 21.78 -5.80 -1.93
CA GLU A 101 22.75 -5.06 -2.75
C GLU A 101 22.10 -3.98 -3.64
N SER A 102 20.79 -4.10 -3.92
CA SER A 102 20.03 -3.10 -4.66
C SER A 102 19.56 -1.94 -3.78
N GLY A 103 19.73 -2.05 -2.47
CA GLY A 103 19.23 -1.09 -1.47
C GLY A 103 17.78 -1.33 -1.07
N LEU A 104 17.19 -2.45 -1.50
CA LEU A 104 15.89 -2.91 -1.05
C LEU A 104 16.00 -3.52 0.35
N LEU A 105 14.90 -3.44 1.07
CA LEU A 105 14.79 -4.09 2.36
C LEU A 105 14.52 -5.58 2.16
N ASP A 106 15.50 -6.41 2.50
CA ASP A 106 15.28 -7.83 2.78
C ASP A 106 15.22 -7.99 4.28
N GLU A 107 14.03 -8.10 4.80
CA GLU A 107 13.76 -8.12 6.23
C GLU A 107 13.63 -9.56 6.70
N ALA A 108 14.18 -9.85 7.88
CA ALA A 108 13.88 -11.10 8.55
C ALA A 108 12.37 -11.19 8.89
N PRO A 109 11.81 -12.38 9.06
CA PRO A 109 10.44 -12.55 9.52
C PRO A 109 10.16 -11.76 10.80
N VAL A 110 9.02 -11.09 10.85
CA VAL A 110 8.63 -10.28 12.02
C VAL A 110 7.91 -11.16 13.03
N ASN A 111 8.46 -11.29 14.22
CA ASN A 111 7.80 -11.97 15.32
C ASN A 111 7.00 -10.96 16.13
N VAL A 112 5.69 -11.13 16.17
CA VAL A 112 4.78 -10.33 16.99
C VAL A 112 4.43 -11.13 18.23
N SER A 113 5.06 -10.80 19.35
CA SER A 113 4.88 -11.52 20.62
C SER A 113 3.70 -11.02 21.45
N ASP A 114 3.27 -9.79 21.21
CA ASP A 114 2.24 -9.08 21.99
C ASP A 114 0.87 -9.02 21.29
N SER A 115 0.67 -9.85 20.28
CA SER A 115 -0.63 -9.97 19.62
C SER A 115 -1.63 -10.65 20.57
N ILE A 116 -2.86 -10.15 20.59
CA ILE A 116 -3.98 -10.80 21.30
C ILE A 116 -4.32 -12.18 20.71
N PHE A 117 -3.85 -12.47 19.52
CA PHE A 117 -3.98 -13.79 18.87
C PHE A 117 -2.78 -14.71 19.13
N GLY A 118 -1.95 -14.36 20.12
CA GLY A 118 -0.72 -15.09 20.42
C GLY A 118 0.48 -14.66 19.58
N SER A 119 1.61 -15.31 19.79
CA SER A 119 2.83 -15.04 19.03
C SER A 119 2.64 -15.42 17.56
N GLN A 120 2.93 -14.48 16.68
CA GLN A 120 2.83 -14.67 15.23
C GLN A 120 4.17 -14.37 14.58
N SER A 121 4.56 -15.20 13.61
CA SER A 121 5.68 -14.94 12.72
C SER A 121 5.14 -14.49 11.37
N LEU A 122 5.44 -13.26 10.99
CA LEU A 122 5.07 -12.70 9.69
C LEU A 122 6.25 -12.84 8.74
N PRO A 123 6.02 -13.19 7.47
CA PRO A 123 7.09 -13.23 6.48
C PRO A 123 7.72 -11.85 6.29
N SER A 124 8.93 -11.82 5.76
CA SER A 124 9.59 -10.56 5.39
C SER A 124 8.83 -9.84 4.28
N THR A 125 9.04 -8.52 4.15
CA THR A 125 8.47 -7.72 3.05
C THR A 125 8.85 -8.30 1.69
N SER A 126 10.13 -8.65 1.53
CA SER A 126 10.61 -9.25 0.27
C SER A 126 9.92 -10.58 -0.03
N ASP A 127 9.73 -11.43 0.95
CA ASP A 127 9.05 -12.73 0.77
C ASP A 127 7.58 -12.54 0.41
N MET A 128 6.89 -11.61 1.04
CA MET A 128 5.49 -11.33 0.74
C MET A 128 5.31 -10.75 -0.67
N VAL A 129 6.21 -9.88 -1.12
CA VAL A 129 6.14 -9.29 -2.45
C VAL A 129 6.58 -10.28 -3.54
N LYS A 130 7.71 -10.97 -3.36
CA LYS A 130 8.32 -11.81 -4.39
C LYS A 130 7.76 -13.23 -4.41
N LYS A 131 7.61 -13.87 -3.23
CA LYS A 131 7.19 -15.28 -3.15
C LYS A 131 5.67 -15.43 -3.10
N SER A 132 4.98 -14.59 -2.31
CA SER A 132 3.53 -14.64 -2.18
C SER A 132 2.80 -13.79 -3.21
N PHE A 133 3.51 -12.95 -3.95
CA PHE A 133 2.97 -12.00 -4.92
C PHE A 133 1.83 -11.15 -4.36
N ASN A 134 1.89 -10.83 -3.06
CA ASN A 134 0.88 -10.01 -2.41
C ASN A 134 1.00 -8.56 -2.89
N ARG A 135 -0.13 -7.97 -3.28
CA ARG A 135 -0.18 -6.60 -3.84
C ARG A 135 -1.18 -5.70 -3.15
N HIS A 136 -2.01 -6.25 -2.28
CA HIS A 136 -3.00 -5.51 -1.52
C HIS A 136 -2.72 -5.68 -0.03
N VAL A 137 -2.38 -4.58 0.65
CA VAL A 137 -1.97 -4.64 2.05
C VAL A 137 -2.62 -3.51 2.85
N ILE A 138 -2.89 -3.78 4.11
CA ILE A 138 -3.34 -2.80 5.09
C ILE A 138 -2.15 -2.46 5.98
N LEU A 139 -1.70 -1.22 5.91
CA LEU A 139 -0.65 -0.73 6.80
C LEU A 139 -1.19 -0.58 8.23
N ARG A 140 -0.48 -1.17 9.18
CA ARG A 140 -0.85 -1.20 10.61
C ARG A 140 0.05 -0.30 11.47
N GLU A 141 0.66 0.71 10.89
CA GLU A 141 1.62 1.58 11.56
C GLU A 141 1.42 3.03 11.15
N SER A 142 1.85 3.92 12.02
CA SER A 142 1.76 5.37 11.84
C SER A 142 3.17 5.99 11.92
N PRO A 143 4.01 5.78 10.89
CA PRO A 143 5.33 6.38 10.82
C PRO A 143 5.25 7.87 10.48
N THR A 144 6.41 8.54 10.45
CA THR A 144 6.48 9.90 9.91
C THR A 144 6.08 9.90 8.43
N PRO A 145 5.57 11.01 7.88
CA PRO A 145 5.25 11.11 6.46
C PRO A 145 6.42 10.79 5.54
N GLU A 146 7.64 11.18 5.93
CA GLU A 146 8.85 10.90 5.17
C GLU A 146 9.19 9.42 5.15
N ASP A 147 9.15 8.76 6.31
CA ASP A 147 9.41 7.32 6.42
C ASP A 147 8.36 6.52 5.64
N LEU A 148 7.10 6.95 5.72
CA LEU A 148 6.03 6.30 4.97
C LEU A 148 6.22 6.45 3.46
N ALA A 149 6.55 7.65 2.98
CA ALA A 149 6.80 7.89 1.58
C ALA A 149 8.02 7.11 1.06
N ASP A 150 9.11 7.05 1.84
CA ASP A 150 10.28 6.25 1.49
C ASP A 150 9.94 4.76 1.42
N TYR A 151 9.23 4.25 2.41
CA TYR A 151 8.80 2.86 2.44
C TYR A 151 7.89 2.49 1.27
N LEU A 152 6.90 3.32 0.95
CA LEU A 152 6.02 3.09 -0.20
C LEU A 152 6.79 3.09 -1.52
N ASN A 153 7.78 3.97 -1.67
CA ASN A 153 8.65 3.97 -2.84
C ASN A 153 9.48 2.69 -2.94
N GLN A 154 10.00 2.19 -1.82
CA GLN A 154 10.75 0.94 -1.79
C GLN A 154 9.87 -0.27 -2.10
N LEU A 155 8.62 -0.30 -1.64
CA LEU A 155 7.66 -1.33 -2.02
C LEU A 155 7.40 -1.34 -3.53
N GLN A 156 7.17 -0.16 -4.13
CA GLN A 156 6.98 -0.07 -5.59
C GLN A 156 8.22 -0.56 -6.34
N TYR A 157 9.40 -0.16 -5.89
CA TYR A 157 10.65 -0.63 -6.45
C TYR A 157 10.79 -2.15 -6.38
N LEU A 158 10.48 -2.73 -5.22
CA LEU A 158 10.53 -4.17 -5.00
C LEU A 158 9.59 -4.92 -5.97
N THR A 159 8.41 -4.38 -6.24
CA THR A 159 7.49 -4.98 -7.22
C THR A 159 8.05 -4.95 -8.64
N GLU A 160 8.86 -3.95 -8.98
CA GLU A 160 9.52 -3.88 -10.30
C GLU A 160 10.55 -4.99 -10.52
N THR A 161 11.08 -5.60 -9.45
CA THR A 161 12.04 -6.70 -9.54
C THR A 161 11.37 -8.08 -9.73
N CYS A 162 10.04 -8.16 -9.66
CA CYS A 162 9.30 -9.39 -9.92
C CYS A 162 9.21 -9.67 -11.43
N ASP A 163 9.01 -10.94 -11.82
CA ASP A 163 8.88 -11.32 -13.23
C ASP A 163 7.71 -10.56 -13.89
N HIS A 164 6.58 -10.51 -13.24
CA HIS A 164 5.43 -9.70 -13.64
C HIS A 164 5.27 -8.51 -12.69
N PHE A 165 5.18 -7.31 -13.25
CA PHE A 165 5.04 -6.09 -12.48
C PHE A 165 3.57 -5.76 -12.24
N VAL A 166 3.14 -5.85 -10.97
CA VAL A 166 1.89 -5.24 -10.48
C VAL A 166 2.25 -4.30 -9.33
N PRO A 167 1.83 -3.04 -9.38
CA PRO A 167 2.15 -2.10 -8.31
C PRO A 167 1.46 -2.50 -7.00
N MET A 168 2.15 -2.25 -5.88
CA MET A 168 1.55 -2.39 -4.56
C MET A 168 0.42 -1.39 -4.36
N GLN A 169 -0.67 -1.87 -3.78
CA GLN A 169 -1.75 -1.04 -3.26
C GLN A 169 -1.74 -1.11 -1.75
N VAL A 170 -1.26 -0.05 -1.14
CA VAL A 170 -1.24 0.07 0.31
C VAL A 170 -2.44 0.89 0.75
N MET A 171 -3.21 0.32 1.66
CA MET A 171 -4.36 0.94 2.29
C MET A 171 -4.02 1.29 3.72
N SER A 172 -4.59 2.36 4.24
CA SER A 172 -4.52 2.69 5.65
C SER A 172 -5.78 2.22 6.37
N ASN A 173 -5.63 1.81 7.61
CA ASN A 173 -6.73 1.69 8.54
C ASN A 173 -6.72 2.94 9.43
N SER A 174 -6.85 4.10 8.78
CA SER A 174 -6.67 5.41 9.40
C SER A 174 -7.85 5.74 10.30
N ARG A 175 -7.60 5.82 11.59
CA ARG A 175 -8.62 6.25 12.54
C ARG A 175 -8.42 7.67 13.02
N ASN A 176 -7.19 8.15 13.03
CA ASN A 176 -6.83 9.45 13.59
C ASN A 176 -7.43 9.68 14.98
N GLU A 177 -7.56 8.61 15.76
CA GLU A 177 -8.13 8.65 17.09
C GLU A 177 -7.09 9.14 18.12
N ASN A 178 -7.60 9.76 19.17
CA ASN A 178 -6.80 10.21 20.29
C ASN A 178 -6.45 9.03 21.19
N GLY A 179 -5.17 8.80 21.46
CA GLY A 179 -4.66 7.71 22.31
C GLY A 179 -4.21 6.46 21.55
N GLU A 180 -3.75 5.48 22.30
CA GLU A 180 -3.33 4.20 21.72
C GLU A 180 -4.51 3.45 21.11
N VAL A 181 -4.36 3.09 19.85
CA VAL A 181 -5.35 2.28 19.17
C VAL A 181 -4.97 0.81 19.31
N VAL A 182 -5.88 0.00 19.83
CA VAL A 182 -5.72 -1.42 20.00
C VAL A 182 -5.64 -2.12 18.62
N PHE A 183 -4.91 -3.23 18.52
CA PHE A 183 -4.78 -4.07 17.33
C PHE A 183 -3.94 -3.51 16.17
N GLY A 184 -3.05 -2.58 16.40
CA GLY A 184 -2.16 -2.07 15.37
C GLY A 184 -2.91 -1.37 14.24
N MET A 185 -4.00 -0.70 14.56
CA MET A 185 -4.64 0.25 13.67
C MET A 185 -3.76 1.50 13.58
N ASN A 186 -3.87 2.22 12.46
CA ASN A 186 -3.18 3.49 12.32
C ASN A 186 -3.79 4.51 13.29
N ASP A 187 -3.01 4.95 14.23
CA ASP A 187 -3.37 6.09 15.08
C ASP A 187 -2.77 7.38 14.50
N ALA A 188 -3.13 8.52 15.09
CA ALA A 188 -2.64 9.81 14.67
C ALA A 188 -1.54 10.37 15.59
N THR A 189 -1.05 9.55 16.51
CA THR A 189 -0.22 10.02 17.62
C THR A 189 1.06 10.69 17.11
N GLY A 190 1.13 12.00 17.30
CA GLY A 190 2.32 12.82 17.06
C GLY A 190 2.59 13.24 15.62
N VAL A 191 1.85 12.71 14.61
CA VAL A 191 2.13 12.97 13.19
C VAL A 191 0.93 13.59 12.48
N PHE A 192 -0.26 13.05 12.69
CA PHE A 192 -1.49 13.48 12.04
C PHE A 192 -2.41 14.20 13.02
N ALA A 193 -3.41 14.92 12.50
CA ALA A 193 -4.44 15.52 13.31
C ALA A 193 -5.21 14.46 14.11
N THR A 194 -5.37 14.67 15.40
CA THR A 194 -6.05 13.73 16.30
C THR A 194 -7.50 14.15 16.51
N TYR A 195 -8.36 13.15 16.52
CA TYR A 195 -9.79 13.31 16.72
C TYR A 195 -10.28 12.39 17.85
N PRO A 196 -11.44 12.68 18.46
CA PRO A 196 -12.13 11.70 19.28
C PRO A 196 -12.45 10.45 18.46
N GLY A 197 -12.60 9.31 19.12
CA GLY A 197 -13.10 8.10 18.47
C GLY A 197 -14.46 8.31 17.79
N THR A 198 -14.84 7.39 16.92
CA THR A 198 -16.06 7.49 16.10
C THR A 198 -17.33 7.75 16.91
N LEU A 199 -17.43 7.18 18.12
CA LEU A 199 -18.54 7.48 19.06
C LEU A 199 -18.52 8.93 19.54
N GLY A 200 -17.35 9.47 19.81
CA GLY A 200 -17.19 10.87 20.22
C GLY A 200 -17.58 11.84 19.11
N ILE A 201 -17.17 11.55 17.86
CA ILE A 201 -17.56 12.32 16.68
C ILE A 201 -19.09 12.27 16.50
N ALA A 202 -19.69 11.07 16.59
CA ALA A 202 -21.12 10.90 16.47
C ALA A 202 -21.89 11.65 17.56
N ALA A 203 -21.39 11.63 18.80
CA ALA A 203 -21.98 12.39 19.92
C ALA A 203 -21.90 13.91 19.69
N ALA A 204 -20.75 14.40 19.20
CA ALA A 204 -20.58 15.82 18.88
C ALA A 204 -21.53 16.26 17.76
N VAL A 205 -21.71 15.49 16.72
CA VAL A 205 -22.64 15.75 15.63
C VAL A 205 -24.10 15.76 16.16
N LYS A 206 -24.47 14.73 16.92
CA LYS A 206 -25.81 14.62 17.48
C LYS A 206 -26.11 15.75 18.47
N GLY A 207 -25.16 16.09 19.32
CA GLY A 207 -25.33 17.14 20.35
C GLY A 207 -25.39 18.55 19.80
N THR A 208 -24.77 18.81 18.66
CA THR A 208 -24.67 20.16 18.06
C THR A 208 -25.41 20.31 16.74
N ALA A 209 -25.98 19.25 16.18
CA ALA A 209 -26.56 19.17 14.83
C ALA A 209 -25.59 19.62 13.70
N ARG A 210 -24.29 19.55 13.95
CA ARG A 210 -23.27 20.01 13.03
C ARG A 210 -22.68 18.86 12.20
N ILE A 211 -23.33 18.53 11.08
CA ILE A 211 -22.85 17.51 10.13
C ILE A 211 -21.49 17.89 9.51
N ASP A 212 -21.19 19.18 9.38
CA ASP A 212 -19.91 19.67 8.86
C ASP A 212 -18.68 19.15 9.63
N ILE A 213 -18.85 18.66 10.84
CA ILE A 213 -17.80 18.00 11.63
C ILE A 213 -17.33 16.73 10.93
N ILE A 214 -18.25 15.95 10.35
CA ILE A 214 -17.92 14.71 9.63
C ILE A 214 -17.13 15.04 8.35
N ASP A 215 -17.58 16.05 7.61
CA ASP A 215 -16.91 16.48 6.38
C ASP A 215 -15.47 16.97 6.66
N LYS A 216 -15.31 17.76 7.71
CA LYS A 216 -13.98 18.23 8.14
C LYS A 216 -13.06 17.09 8.56
N PHE A 217 -13.58 16.15 9.33
CA PHE A 217 -12.84 14.96 9.75
C PHE A 217 -12.40 14.15 8.53
N ALA A 218 -13.33 13.82 7.64
CA ALA A 218 -13.03 13.03 6.44
C ALA A 218 -12.03 13.74 5.52
N ASP A 219 -12.18 15.05 5.30
CA ASP A 219 -11.29 15.83 4.44
C ASP A 219 -9.89 15.94 5.04
N THR A 220 -9.76 16.10 6.35
CA THR A 220 -8.46 16.13 7.02
C THR A 220 -7.73 14.81 6.87
N ILE A 221 -8.37 13.69 7.19
CA ILE A 221 -7.79 12.35 7.04
C ILE A 221 -7.38 12.11 5.59
N ARG A 222 -8.26 12.41 4.65
CA ARG A 222 -7.97 12.24 3.22
C ARG A 222 -6.74 13.02 2.79
N ARG A 223 -6.58 14.27 3.21
CA ARG A 223 -5.44 15.12 2.84
C ARG A 223 -4.14 14.61 3.45
N GLU A 224 -4.15 14.30 4.73
CA GLU A 224 -2.96 13.85 5.45
C GLU A 224 -2.43 12.53 4.89
N TRP A 225 -3.28 11.54 4.75
CA TRP A 225 -2.87 10.24 4.21
C TRP A 225 -2.51 10.29 2.73
N ASN A 226 -3.20 11.11 1.94
CA ASN A 226 -2.82 11.32 0.53
C ASN A 226 -1.45 11.99 0.40
N ALA A 227 -1.10 12.91 1.29
CA ALA A 227 0.22 13.55 1.30
C ALA A 227 1.35 12.54 1.55
N CYS A 228 1.06 11.47 2.29
CA CYS A 228 1.98 10.35 2.51
C CYS A 228 1.96 9.29 1.40
N GLY A 229 1.17 9.47 0.34
CA GLY A 229 1.06 8.51 -0.76
C GLY A 229 -0.02 7.44 -0.59
N LEU A 230 -0.70 7.37 0.55
CA LEU A 230 -1.81 6.44 0.79
C LEU A 230 -3.11 7.04 0.25
N LYS A 231 -3.57 6.54 -0.88
CA LYS A 231 -4.76 7.06 -1.58
C LYS A 231 -6.02 6.23 -1.35
N LYS A 232 -5.93 5.15 -0.59
CA LYS A 232 -7.05 4.25 -0.29
C LYS A 232 -7.10 3.97 1.20
N GLY A 233 -8.29 4.05 1.78
CA GLY A 233 -8.58 3.62 3.13
C GLY A 233 -9.31 2.28 3.13
N TYR A 234 -9.15 1.51 4.18
CA TYR A 234 -9.95 0.32 4.44
C TYR A 234 -11.32 0.75 4.96
N MET A 235 -12.40 0.28 4.32
CA MET A 235 -13.77 0.62 4.69
C MET A 235 -14.55 -0.63 5.09
N TYR A 236 -14.86 -0.76 6.36
CA TYR A 236 -15.70 -1.85 6.88
C TYR A 236 -17.14 -1.83 6.34
N LEU A 237 -17.65 -0.66 6.02
CA LEU A 237 -19.04 -0.48 5.57
C LEU A 237 -19.32 -1.12 4.21
N SER A 238 -18.32 -1.29 3.36
CA SER A 238 -18.52 -1.95 2.08
C SER A 238 -18.92 -3.42 2.21
N LEU A 239 -18.45 -4.10 3.25
CA LEU A 239 -18.81 -5.49 3.52
C LEU A 239 -20.27 -5.62 3.96
N ILE A 240 -20.79 -4.71 4.78
CA ILE A 240 -22.19 -4.72 5.23
C ILE A 240 -23.15 -4.48 4.05
N HIS A 241 -22.78 -3.55 3.15
CA HIS A 241 -23.64 -3.19 2.03
C HIS A 241 -23.50 -4.10 0.81
N ILE A 242 -22.38 -4.81 0.66
CA ILE A 242 -22.11 -5.66 -0.51
C ILE A 242 -22.35 -7.13 -0.21
N SER A 243 -22.03 -7.60 0.99
CA SER A 243 -22.09 -9.02 1.32
C SER A 243 -23.41 -9.47 1.97
N GLU A 244 -24.25 -8.56 2.43
CA GLU A 244 -25.54 -8.90 3.05
C GLU A 244 -26.75 -8.10 2.49
N PRO A 245 -26.90 -7.92 1.18
CA PRO A 245 -28.07 -7.21 0.65
C PRO A 245 -29.39 -7.96 0.93
N THR A 246 -29.33 -9.27 1.17
CA THR A 246 -30.50 -10.14 1.39
C THR A 246 -31.01 -10.13 2.84
N ARG A 247 -30.28 -9.57 3.80
CA ARG A 247 -30.71 -9.49 5.20
C ARG A 247 -31.64 -8.32 5.52
N LEU A 248 -31.74 -7.38 4.60
CA LEU A 248 -32.62 -6.21 4.76
C LEU A 248 -34.02 -6.41 4.17
N ASP A 249 -34.25 -7.52 3.48
CA ASP A 249 -35.55 -7.85 2.85
C ASP A 249 -36.40 -8.82 3.68
N VAL A 250 -36.07 -8.98 4.96
CA VAL A 250 -36.85 -9.84 5.88
C VAL A 250 -37.57 -9.02 6.91
#